data_d68fdd566e20a168895d5298fd8340e5
#
_entry.id   d68fdd566e20a168895d5298fd8340e5
#
_cell.length_a   1.000
_cell.length_b   1.000
_cell.length_c   1.000
_cell.angle_alpha   90.00
_cell.angle_beta   90.00
_cell.angle_gamma   90.00
#
_symmetry.space_group_name_H-M   'P 1'
#
loop_
_entity.id
_entity.type
_entity.pdbx_description
1 polymer ?
#
loop_
_entity_poly.entity_id
_entity_poly.type
_entity_poly.pdbx_seq_one_letter_code
_entity_poly.pdbx_strand_id
1 'polypeptide(L)'
;MKKTFALLLALVMALALVACGQKEDNIGGETKDDQTQTDGQSVDLRAAYDAAIKQVQDELGDNAPVLLEETAVEILNSYYPGLENAKLKQGVFFISPTATSCEVSMVEAESAADAEIVRQSFQARVDAMANDTTYPEEAGMWKNNATVTVNGNYVVLEVLPEGCTVPDAFLAKF
;
A
#
# COMPACT_ATOMS: atom_id res chain seq x y z
N MET A 1 -46.92 0.74 0.74
CA MET A 1 -45.92 0.28 1.67
C MET A 1 -44.74 1.26 1.69
N LYS A 2 -44.94 2.49 2.14
CA LYS A 2 -43.94 3.58 2.14
C LYS A 2 -44.00 4.46 3.40
N LYS A 3 -44.30 3.93 4.57
CA LYS A 3 -44.47 4.73 5.80
C LYS A 3 -43.86 4.14 7.08
N THR A 4 -42.97 3.15 7.03
CA THR A 4 -42.40 2.51 8.21
C THR A 4 -40.89 2.65 8.36
N PHE A 5 -40.20 3.44 7.49
CA PHE A 5 -38.73 3.64 7.56
C PHE A 5 -38.28 4.93 8.27
N ALA A 6 -39.22 5.76 8.73
CA ALA A 6 -38.90 7.07 9.32
C ALA A 6 -38.83 7.11 10.85
N LEU A 7 -38.98 5.96 11.54
CA LEU A 7 -39.10 5.95 13.01
C LEU A 7 -37.92 5.27 13.74
N LEU A 8 -36.91 4.81 13.04
CA LEU A 8 -35.76 4.12 13.61
C LEU A 8 -34.46 4.96 13.65
N LEU A 9 -34.47 6.19 13.14
CA LEU A 9 -33.32 7.09 13.11
C LEU A 9 -33.29 8.12 14.26
N ALA A 10 -34.29 8.12 15.15
CA ALA A 10 -34.43 9.12 16.22
C ALA A 10 -34.02 8.64 17.62
N LEU A 11 -33.49 7.42 17.77
CA LEU A 11 -33.19 6.84 19.10
C LEU A 11 -31.69 6.65 19.43
N VAL A 12 -30.79 7.15 18.62
CA VAL A 12 -29.33 7.00 18.86
C VAL A 12 -28.65 8.30 19.31
N MET A 13 -29.35 9.43 19.41
CA MET A 13 -28.74 10.73 19.76
C MET A 13 -28.97 11.19 21.21
N ALA A 14 -29.30 10.32 22.17
CA ALA A 14 -29.69 10.75 23.53
C ALA A 14 -28.81 10.16 24.66
N LEU A 15 -27.54 9.80 24.44
CA LEU A 15 -26.68 9.26 25.50
C LEU A 15 -25.24 9.84 25.51
N ALA A 16 -25.08 11.15 25.33
CA ALA A 16 -23.77 11.79 25.49
C ALA A 16 -23.86 13.16 26.15
N LEU A 17 -24.49 13.26 27.34
CA LEU A 17 -24.43 14.47 28.17
C LEU A 17 -24.55 14.09 29.65
N VAL A 18 -23.47 13.63 30.30
CA VAL A 18 -23.20 13.82 31.73
C VAL A 18 -21.71 13.61 31.98
N ALA A 19 -20.97 14.66 32.14
CA ALA A 19 -19.93 14.84 33.16
C ALA A 19 -19.35 16.25 33.04
N CYS A 20 -20.07 17.19 33.65
CA CYS A 20 -19.52 18.52 33.92
C CYS A 20 -18.94 18.44 35.34
N GLY A 21 -17.66 18.76 35.54
CA GLY A 21 -17.00 18.94 36.81
C GLY A 21 -15.93 20.02 36.65
N GLN A 22 -16.27 21.23 37.14
CA GLN A 22 -15.46 22.44 37.18
C GLN A 22 -14.12 22.26 37.92
N LYS A 23 -13.04 22.85 37.39
CA LYS A 23 -12.20 23.81 38.10
C LYS A 23 -11.36 24.64 37.16
N GLU A 24 -11.25 25.91 37.53
CA GLU A 24 -10.72 27.05 36.81
C GLU A 24 -9.18 27.09 36.69
N ASP A 25 -8.75 27.90 35.72
CA ASP A 25 -7.49 28.64 35.58
C ASP A 25 -6.22 27.90 35.10
N ASN A 26 -5.82 28.00 33.82
CA ASN A 26 -4.75 28.90 33.42
C ASN A 26 -4.60 28.99 31.88
N ILE A 27 -4.24 30.20 31.43
CA ILE A 27 -4.05 30.63 30.05
C ILE A 27 -2.75 30.02 29.49
N GLY A 28 -2.80 29.44 28.28
CA GLY A 28 -1.63 29.02 27.51
C GLY A 28 -2.03 28.23 26.28
N GLY A 29 -2.17 28.93 25.13
CA GLY A 29 -2.52 28.27 23.87
C GLY A 29 -1.38 27.41 23.36
N GLU A 30 -1.68 26.14 23.13
CA GLU A 30 -0.98 25.28 22.20
C GLU A 30 -2.03 24.43 21.49
N THR A 31 -2.18 24.71 20.20
CA THR A 31 -2.89 23.85 19.27
C THR A 31 -2.17 22.50 19.22
N LYS A 32 -2.64 21.53 19.95
CA LYS A 32 -2.23 20.14 19.73
C LYS A 32 -3.04 19.61 18.54
N ASP A 33 -2.37 19.47 17.42
CA ASP A 33 -2.80 18.55 16.38
C ASP A 33 -2.96 17.18 17.03
N ASP A 34 -4.20 16.74 17.16
CA ASP A 34 -4.55 15.39 17.62
C ASP A 34 -4.28 14.41 16.45
N GLN A 35 -3.00 14.12 16.22
CA GLN A 35 -2.60 12.95 15.45
C GLN A 35 -2.86 11.74 16.33
N THR A 36 -4.00 11.13 16.13
CA THR A 36 -4.27 9.77 16.60
C THR A 36 -3.28 8.84 15.92
N GLN A 37 -2.07 8.72 16.48
CA GLN A 37 -1.17 7.62 16.20
C GLN A 37 -1.90 6.35 16.72
N THR A 38 -2.54 5.65 15.80
CA THR A 38 -2.78 4.22 15.98
C THR A 38 -1.39 3.59 16.05
N ASP A 39 -1.03 3.14 17.23
CA ASP A 39 0.15 2.32 17.52
C ASP A 39 -0.11 0.95 16.87
N GLY A 40 -0.11 0.92 15.53
CA GLY A 40 -0.32 -0.24 14.70
C GLY A 40 0.96 -1.05 14.70
N GLN A 41 0.86 -2.29 15.13
CA GLN A 41 1.91 -3.28 15.00
C GLN A 41 2.40 -3.29 13.56
N SER A 42 3.69 -2.98 13.34
CA SER A 42 4.32 -2.99 12.02
C SER A 42 4.07 -4.34 11.34
N VAL A 43 3.65 -4.32 10.09
CA VAL A 43 3.40 -5.54 9.31
C VAL A 43 4.74 -6.09 8.84
N ASP A 44 4.95 -7.40 8.98
CA ASP A 44 6.09 -8.09 8.39
C ASP A 44 5.87 -8.21 6.86
N LEU A 45 6.52 -7.34 6.09
CA LEU A 45 6.34 -7.27 4.63
C LEU A 45 6.82 -8.54 3.93
N ARG A 46 7.83 -9.23 4.48
CA ARG A 46 8.30 -10.48 3.92
C ARG A 46 7.24 -11.58 4.08
N ALA A 47 6.74 -11.77 5.29
CA ALA A 47 5.67 -12.74 5.55
C ALA A 47 4.42 -12.42 4.74
N ALA A 48 4.21 -11.17 4.51
CA ALA A 48 3.16 -10.62 3.70
C ALA A 48 3.32 -11.01 2.22
N TYR A 49 4.47 -10.80 1.62
CA TYR A 49 4.79 -11.26 0.28
C TYR A 49 4.66 -12.79 0.15
N ASP A 50 5.22 -13.56 1.09
CA ASP A 50 5.19 -15.02 1.06
C ASP A 50 3.74 -15.56 1.02
N ALA A 51 2.83 -14.92 1.75
CA ALA A 51 1.42 -15.28 1.74
C ALA A 51 0.74 -14.95 0.40
N ALA A 52 1.07 -13.80 -0.20
CA ALA A 52 0.52 -13.37 -1.47
C ALA A 52 1.01 -14.25 -2.64
N ILE A 53 2.32 -14.48 -2.74
CA ILE A 53 2.88 -15.28 -3.82
C ILE A 53 2.47 -16.75 -3.73
N LYS A 54 2.27 -17.27 -2.50
CA LYS A 54 1.73 -18.61 -2.31
C LYS A 54 0.36 -18.75 -2.94
N GLN A 55 -0.52 -17.78 -2.78
CA GLN A 55 -1.84 -17.81 -3.41
C GLN A 55 -1.73 -17.80 -4.93
N VAL A 56 -0.86 -16.97 -5.50
CA VAL A 56 -0.59 -16.94 -6.94
C VAL A 56 -0.08 -18.30 -7.43
N GLN A 57 0.81 -18.94 -6.66
CA GLN A 57 1.32 -20.30 -6.96
C GLN A 57 0.22 -21.36 -6.88
N ASP A 58 -0.65 -21.30 -5.88
CA ASP A 58 -1.78 -22.23 -5.74
C ASP A 58 -2.78 -22.08 -6.91
N GLU A 59 -2.96 -20.87 -7.46
CA GLU A 59 -3.87 -20.62 -8.59
C GLU A 59 -3.26 -20.96 -9.95
N LEU A 60 -1.98 -20.66 -10.17
CA LEU A 60 -1.33 -20.81 -11.49
C LEU A 60 -0.44 -22.06 -11.61
N GLY A 61 -0.09 -22.70 -10.50
CA GLY A 61 0.79 -23.87 -10.49
C GLY A 61 2.14 -23.58 -11.15
N ASP A 62 2.51 -24.40 -12.13
CA ASP A 62 3.78 -24.27 -12.87
C ASP A 62 3.86 -23.01 -13.74
N ASN A 63 2.74 -22.29 -13.94
CA ASN A 63 2.71 -21.01 -14.67
C ASN A 63 2.87 -19.78 -13.76
N ALA A 64 3.02 -19.98 -12.46
CA ALA A 64 3.25 -18.88 -11.54
C ALA A 64 4.57 -18.16 -11.85
N PRO A 65 4.60 -16.83 -11.79
CA PRO A 65 5.81 -16.07 -12.03
C PRO A 65 6.88 -16.40 -10.99
N VAL A 66 8.12 -16.51 -11.42
CA VAL A 66 9.28 -16.58 -10.54
C VAL A 66 9.74 -15.16 -10.26
N LEU A 67 9.68 -14.75 -9.01
CA LEU A 67 10.18 -13.45 -8.56
C LEU A 67 11.38 -13.65 -7.64
N LEU A 68 12.41 -12.83 -7.83
CA LEU A 68 13.61 -12.83 -7.02
C LEU A 68 13.68 -11.53 -6.22
N GLU A 69 14.13 -11.64 -4.98
CA GLU A 69 14.32 -10.43 -4.16
C GLU A 69 15.54 -9.65 -4.64
N GLU A 70 15.32 -8.36 -4.94
CA GLU A 70 16.39 -7.41 -5.22
C GLU A 70 16.71 -6.60 -3.96
N THR A 71 17.97 -6.54 -3.60
CA THR A 71 18.46 -5.84 -2.41
C THR A 71 19.57 -4.83 -2.70
N ALA A 72 20.08 -4.81 -3.94
CA ALA A 72 21.13 -3.89 -4.33
C ALA A 72 20.57 -2.48 -4.52
N VAL A 73 20.98 -1.55 -3.66
CA VAL A 73 20.45 -0.17 -3.62
C VAL A 73 20.61 0.53 -4.96
N GLU A 74 21.74 0.32 -5.66
CA GLU A 74 22.00 0.92 -6.97
C GLU A 74 21.01 0.43 -8.02
N ILE A 75 20.61 -0.84 -7.96
CA ILE A 75 19.62 -1.43 -8.87
C ILE A 75 18.23 -0.90 -8.52
N LEU A 76 17.86 -0.90 -7.24
CA LEU A 76 16.58 -0.36 -6.79
C LEU A 76 16.40 1.11 -7.18
N ASN A 77 17.42 1.94 -7.02
CA ASN A 77 17.38 3.35 -7.42
C ASN A 77 17.26 3.52 -8.95
N SER A 78 17.78 2.58 -9.73
CA SER A 78 17.62 2.61 -11.20
C SER A 78 16.21 2.20 -11.64
N TYR A 79 15.57 1.28 -10.90
CA TYR A 79 14.22 0.82 -11.20
C TYR A 79 13.14 1.78 -10.67
N TYR A 80 13.41 2.42 -9.52
CA TYR A 80 12.47 3.29 -8.81
C TYR A 80 13.06 4.71 -8.66
N PRO A 81 13.04 5.53 -9.72
CA PRO A 81 13.62 6.88 -9.67
C PRO A 81 13.00 7.72 -8.57
N GLY A 82 13.82 8.28 -7.71
CA GLY A 82 13.37 9.11 -6.59
C GLY A 82 13.15 8.35 -5.28
N LEU A 83 13.23 7.01 -5.26
CA LEU A 83 13.07 6.21 -4.04
C LEU A 83 14.10 6.59 -2.97
N GLU A 84 15.31 6.97 -3.39
CA GLU A 84 16.40 7.42 -2.51
C GLU A 84 16.09 8.68 -1.69
N ASN A 85 15.04 9.39 -2.05
CA ASN A 85 14.59 10.60 -1.33
C ASN A 85 13.58 10.28 -0.22
N ALA A 86 13.06 9.05 -0.15
CA ALA A 86 12.15 8.59 0.88
C ALA A 86 12.90 7.95 2.05
N LYS A 87 12.40 8.14 3.26
CA LYS A 87 12.85 7.40 4.43
C LYS A 87 11.95 6.18 4.64
N LEU A 88 12.58 5.00 4.66
CA LEU A 88 11.90 3.73 4.74
C LEU A 88 12.18 3.07 6.10
N LYS A 89 11.14 2.51 6.72
CA LYS A 89 11.29 1.61 7.87
C LYS A 89 11.65 0.20 7.40
N GLN A 90 10.99 -0.28 6.35
CA GLN A 90 11.26 -1.56 5.71
C GLN A 90 10.82 -1.53 4.24
N GLY A 91 11.38 -2.43 3.45
CA GLY A 91 10.99 -2.63 2.06
C GLY A 91 11.38 -4.01 1.58
N VAL A 92 10.54 -4.60 0.73
CA VAL A 92 10.82 -5.84 0.01
C VAL A 92 10.49 -5.63 -1.46
N PHE A 93 11.37 -6.08 -2.34
CA PHE A 93 11.30 -5.84 -3.77
C PHE A 93 11.51 -7.16 -4.49
N PHE A 94 10.43 -7.77 -4.95
CA PHE A 94 10.44 -9.04 -5.66
C PHE A 94 10.17 -8.82 -7.13
N ILE A 95 11.17 -9.02 -7.95
CA ILE A 95 11.21 -8.64 -9.35
C ILE A 95 11.47 -9.89 -10.20
N SER A 96 10.85 -10.00 -11.36
CA SER A 96 11.14 -11.05 -12.32
C SER A 96 12.63 -11.01 -12.72
N PRO A 97 13.29 -12.16 -12.93
CA PRO A 97 14.67 -12.21 -13.37
C PRO A 97 14.97 -11.42 -14.65
N THR A 98 13.95 -11.22 -15.48
CA THR A 98 14.05 -10.41 -16.70
C THR A 98 13.84 -8.91 -16.43
N ALA A 99 13.35 -8.55 -15.24
CA ALA A 99 12.96 -7.20 -14.83
C ALA A 99 11.89 -6.53 -15.73
N THR A 100 11.19 -7.31 -16.56
CA THR A 100 10.25 -6.79 -17.55
C THR A 100 8.82 -7.26 -17.36
N SER A 101 8.58 -8.40 -16.70
CA SER A 101 7.23 -8.99 -16.63
C SER A 101 6.52 -8.71 -15.31
N CYS A 102 6.81 -9.47 -14.27
CA CYS A 102 6.07 -9.43 -13.02
C CYS A 102 6.89 -8.83 -11.89
N GLU A 103 6.20 -8.17 -10.97
CA GLU A 103 6.82 -7.50 -9.84
C GLU A 103 5.85 -7.39 -8.67
N VAL A 104 6.35 -7.57 -7.45
CA VAL A 104 5.65 -7.23 -6.20
C VAL A 104 6.64 -6.54 -5.29
N SER A 105 6.44 -5.24 -5.09
CA SER A 105 7.29 -4.40 -4.25
C SER A 105 6.46 -3.74 -3.16
N MET A 106 6.88 -3.89 -1.91
CA MET A 106 6.16 -3.41 -0.73
C MET A 106 7.08 -2.61 0.16
N VAL A 107 6.61 -1.46 0.62
CA VAL A 107 7.39 -0.54 1.46
C VAL A 107 6.55 -0.04 2.63
N GLU A 108 7.14 0.04 3.81
CA GLU A 108 6.67 0.87 4.92
C GLU A 108 7.58 2.09 5.02
N ALA A 109 7.03 3.26 4.74
CA ALA A 109 7.70 4.55 4.87
C ALA A 109 7.70 5.06 6.33
N GLU A 110 8.61 5.96 6.69
CA GLU A 110 8.63 6.57 8.03
C GLU A 110 7.45 7.52 8.25
N SER A 111 6.96 8.15 7.19
CA SER A 111 5.87 9.12 7.24
C SER A 111 4.97 9.05 6.00
N ALA A 112 3.80 9.67 6.07
CA ALA A 112 2.91 9.82 4.92
C ALA A 112 3.55 10.64 3.77
N ALA A 113 4.44 11.58 4.10
CA ALA A 113 5.18 12.33 3.09
C ALA A 113 6.20 11.44 2.35
N ASP A 114 6.89 10.57 3.08
CA ASP A 114 7.79 9.57 2.48
C ASP A 114 7.00 8.53 1.66
N ALA A 115 5.83 8.10 2.15
CA ALA A 115 4.94 7.20 1.41
C ALA A 115 4.51 7.80 0.05
N GLU A 116 4.26 9.09 0.00
CA GLU A 116 3.94 9.78 -1.26
C GLU A 116 5.14 9.80 -2.22
N ILE A 117 6.37 9.96 -1.73
CA ILE A 117 7.59 9.85 -2.55
C ILE A 117 7.70 8.44 -3.12
N VAL A 118 7.51 7.39 -2.31
CA VAL A 118 7.51 5.99 -2.76
C VAL A 118 6.43 5.76 -3.80
N ARG A 119 5.20 6.24 -3.57
CA ARG A 119 4.10 6.12 -4.54
C ARG A 119 4.46 6.73 -5.89
N GLN A 120 5.05 7.93 -5.91
CA GLN A 120 5.48 8.59 -7.14
C GLN A 120 6.59 7.81 -7.85
N SER A 121 7.54 7.27 -7.10
CA SER A 121 8.62 6.44 -7.61
C SER A 121 8.10 5.14 -8.25
N PHE A 122 7.17 4.45 -7.58
CA PHE A 122 6.50 3.26 -8.12
C PHE A 122 5.67 3.59 -9.36
N GLN A 123 4.94 4.72 -9.36
CA GLN A 123 4.19 5.15 -10.54
C GLN A 123 5.13 5.46 -11.72
N ALA A 124 6.27 6.09 -11.48
CA ALA A 124 7.26 6.35 -12.52
C ALA A 124 7.80 5.04 -13.13
N ARG A 125 8.00 3.99 -12.31
CA ARG A 125 8.34 2.65 -12.78
C ARG A 125 7.25 2.08 -13.69
N VAL A 126 5.99 2.12 -13.24
CA VAL A 126 4.83 1.68 -14.03
C VAL A 126 4.77 2.41 -15.37
N ASP A 127 4.87 3.73 -15.35
CA ASP A 127 4.79 4.56 -16.57
C ASP A 127 5.93 4.24 -17.54
N ALA A 128 7.15 4.04 -17.05
CA ALA A 128 8.29 3.68 -17.87
C ALA A 128 8.09 2.32 -18.54
N MET A 129 7.67 1.31 -17.78
CA MET A 129 7.48 -0.05 -18.30
C MET A 129 6.26 -0.16 -19.22
N ALA A 130 5.16 0.51 -18.91
CA ALA A 130 3.95 0.53 -19.73
C ALA A 130 4.17 1.22 -21.10
N ASN A 131 5.19 2.07 -21.22
CA ASN A 131 5.55 2.77 -22.46
C ASN A 131 6.80 2.19 -23.14
N ASP A 132 7.35 1.08 -22.64
CA ASP A 132 8.50 0.43 -23.27
C ASP A 132 8.11 -0.16 -24.63
N THR A 133 8.84 0.23 -25.67
CA THR A 133 8.62 -0.27 -27.02
C THR A 133 9.51 -1.46 -27.38
N THR A 134 10.46 -1.82 -26.54
CA THR A 134 11.41 -2.92 -26.74
C THR A 134 10.73 -4.26 -26.51
N TYR A 135 9.86 -4.33 -25.50
CA TYR A 135 9.13 -5.52 -25.09
C TYR A 135 7.61 -5.23 -25.01
N PRO A 136 6.91 -5.14 -26.17
CA PRO A 136 5.53 -4.68 -26.20
C PRO A 136 4.52 -5.60 -25.49
N GLU A 137 4.80 -6.89 -25.34
CA GLU A 137 3.95 -7.82 -24.59
C GLU A 137 4.04 -7.55 -23.10
N GLU A 138 5.24 -7.34 -22.57
CA GLU A 138 5.48 -6.96 -21.18
C GLU A 138 4.92 -5.57 -20.89
N ALA A 139 5.12 -4.61 -21.79
CA ALA A 139 4.51 -3.28 -21.67
C ALA A 139 2.98 -3.35 -21.59
N GLY A 140 2.36 -4.29 -22.32
CA GLY A 140 0.93 -4.57 -22.25
C GLY A 140 0.50 -5.05 -20.87
N MET A 141 1.27 -5.92 -20.22
CA MET A 141 1.03 -6.40 -18.87
C MET A 141 1.10 -5.24 -17.86
N TRP A 142 2.16 -4.43 -17.90
CA TRP A 142 2.32 -3.27 -17.04
C TRP A 142 1.19 -2.27 -17.19
N LYS A 143 0.75 -2.03 -18.41
CA LYS A 143 -0.35 -1.10 -18.72
C LYS A 143 -1.70 -1.55 -18.16
N ASN A 144 -1.95 -2.86 -18.15
CA ASN A 144 -3.26 -3.41 -17.86
C ASN A 144 -3.37 -3.94 -16.41
N ASN A 145 -2.25 -4.42 -15.85
CA ASN A 145 -2.26 -5.18 -14.60
C ASN A 145 -1.48 -4.49 -13.47
N ALA A 146 -0.67 -3.44 -13.77
CA ALA A 146 0.06 -2.76 -12.71
C ALA A 146 -0.88 -1.96 -11.83
N THR A 147 -0.72 -2.10 -10.50
CA THR A 147 -1.40 -1.26 -9.51
C THR A 147 -0.41 -0.71 -8.49
N VAL A 148 -0.64 0.51 -8.04
CA VAL A 148 0.07 1.14 -6.92
C VAL A 148 -0.95 1.52 -5.87
N THR A 149 -0.91 0.81 -4.75
CA THR A 149 -1.84 1.00 -3.63
C THR A 149 -1.12 1.66 -2.45
N VAL A 150 -1.78 2.64 -1.83
CA VAL A 150 -1.29 3.32 -0.61
C VAL A 150 -2.30 3.14 0.50
N ASN A 151 -1.81 2.71 1.67
CA ASN A 151 -2.61 2.66 2.89
C ASN A 151 -1.74 3.16 4.07
N GLY A 152 -2.02 4.36 4.56
CA GLY A 152 -1.19 5.02 5.57
C GLY A 152 0.26 5.21 5.07
N ASN A 153 1.20 4.60 5.78
CA ASN A 153 2.63 4.64 5.43
C ASN A 153 3.07 3.48 4.52
N TYR A 154 2.16 2.59 4.17
CA TYR A 154 2.45 1.44 3.31
C TYR A 154 2.16 1.75 1.86
N VAL A 155 3.08 1.36 0.97
CA VAL A 155 2.93 1.47 -0.48
C VAL A 155 3.24 0.13 -1.11
N VAL A 156 2.35 -0.35 -1.96
CA VAL A 156 2.49 -1.62 -2.67
C VAL A 156 2.39 -1.38 -4.16
N LEU A 157 3.39 -1.83 -4.90
CA LEU A 157 3.34 -2.00 -6.35
C LEU A 157 3.19 -3.49 -6.64
N GLU A 158 2.20 -3.84 -7.43
CA GLU A 158 2.05 -5.19 -7.97
C GLU A 158 1.84 -5.17 -9.47
N VAL A 159 2.49 -6.10 -10.16
CA VAL A 159 2.30 -6.41 -11.57
C VAL A 159 2.28 -7.93 -11.70
N LEU A 160 1.10 -8.51 -11.81
CA LEU A 160 0.90 -9.95 -11.83
C LEU A 160 0.07 -10.34 -13.06
N PRO A 161 0.09 -11.62 -13.50
CA PRO A 161 -0.75 -12.09 -14.58
C PRO A 161 -2.24 -11.80 -14.34
N GLU A 162 -3.03 -11.70 -15.41
CA GLU A 162 -4.47 -11.48 -15.32
C GLU A 162 -5.14 -12.53 -14.41
N GLY A 163 -6.00 -12.06 -13.51
CA GLY A 163 -6.67 -12.88 -12.51
C GLY A 163 -5.87 -13.11 -11.23
N CYS A 164 -4.60 -12.70 -11.18
CA CYS A 164 -3.76 -12.77 -9.99
C CYS A 164 -3.57 -11.37 -9.43
N THR A 165 -3.98 -11.17 -8.20
CA THR A 165 -3.76 -9.93 -7.45
C THR A 165 -3.26 -10.28 -6.07
N VAL A 166 -2.51 -9.37 -5.46
CA VAL A 166 -2.26 -9.46 -4.02
C VAL A 166 -3.64 -9.41 -3.34
N PRO A 167 -4.01 -10.42 -2.52
CA PRO A 167 -5.36 -10.48 -1.98
C PRO A 167 -5.75 -9.23 -1.22
N ASP A 168 -6.97 -8.73 -1.42
CA ASP A 168 -7.52 -7.59 -0.68
C ASP A 168 -7.41 -7.77 0.83
N ALA A 169 -7.57 -9.01 1.31
CA ALA A 169 -7.40 -9.37 2.71
C ALA A 169 -5.97 -9.13 3.22
N PHE A 170 -5.01 -9.07 2.33
CA PHE A 170 -3.63 -8.75 2.62
C PHE A 170 -3.41 -7.23 2.65
N LEU A 171 -3.90 -6.54 1.64
CA LEU A 171 -3.87 -5.07 1.58
C LEU A 171 -4.66 -4.43 2.74
N ALA A 172 -5.68 -5.11 3.26
CA ALA A 172 -6.46 -4.66 4.41
C ALA A 172 -5.75 -4.80 5.77
N LYS A 173 -4.55 -5.39 5.81
CA LYS A 173 -3.74 -5.50 7.03
C LYS A 173 -2.78 -4.33 7.25
N PHE A 174 -2.64 -3.48 6.26
CA PHE A 174 -1.80 -2.29 6.33
C PHE A 174 -2.51 -1.11 6.95
#